data_c3827e6cfdfce69301c859a0d9fa4d15
#
_entry.id   c3827e6cfdfce69301c859a0d9fa4d15
#
_cell.length_a   1.000
_cell.length_b   1.000
_cell.length_c   1.000
_cell.angle_alpha   90.00
_cell.angle_beta   90.00
_cell.angle_gamma   90.00
#
_symmetry.space_group_name_H-M   'P 1'
#
loop_
_entity.id
_entity.type
_entity.pdbx_description
1 polymer ?
#
loop_
_entity_poly.entity_id
_entity_poly.type
_entity_poly.pdbx_seq_one_letter_code
_entity_poly.pdbx_strand_id
1 'polypeptide(L)'
;MLFRCRTVDNMGEVRTMVIPVFLPHAGCTARCIYCHQGYITGIDEKSLRERIDRVLGGRAEPCEVGLFGGNIFGVEPYDLERLFSYFIPYHGIIQGFRLSTKPVPLRDDTVDILKRNGVRLIELGIPTFNDAILAALNRAHTANDLFRAFDRLGGEKFRLALQFMVGLPGETMGDIEETVENMVRLRPEYIRIYPLVVLRNTPLYRLYE
;
A
#
# COMPACT_ATOMS: atom_id res chain seq x y z
N MET A 1 -11.16 8.34 29.48
CA MET A 1 -12.40 8.59 28.69
C MET A 1 -12.00 8.46 27.22
N LEU A 2 -12.15 7.27 26.64
CA LEU A 2 -11.77 6.98 25.24
C LEU A 2 -12.91 7.41 24.34
N PHE A 3 -12.66 8.40 23.49
CA PHE A 3 -13.62 8.84 22.48
C PHE A 3 -13.86 7.68 21.49
N ARG A 4 -15.07 7.12 21.50
CA ARG A 4 -15.55 6.21 20.46
C ARG A 4 -15.82 7.04 19.21
N CYS A 5 -14.86 7.10 18.30
CA CYS A 5 -15.11 7.67 16.99
C CYS A 5 -15.70 6.58 16.09
N ARG A 6 -17.03 6.45 16.10
CA ARG A 6 -17.75 5.71 15.05
C ARG A 6 -17.94 6.67 13.89
N THR A 7 -17.12 6.56 12.86
CA THR A 7 -17.40 7.24 11.60
C THR A 7 -18.43 6.42 10.84
N VAL A 8 -19.58 6.98 10.61
CA VAL A 8 -20.64 6.42 9.75
C VAL A 8 -20.41 7.02 8.36
N ASP A 9 -20.48 6.24 7.30
CA ASP A 9 -20.49 6.79 5.96
C ASP A 9 -21.85 7.39 5.59
N ASN A 10 -21.94 8.01 4.41
CA ASN A 10 -23.18 8.66 3.93
C ASN A 10 -24.35 7.67 3.71
N MET A 11 -24.13 6.37 3.86
CA MET A 11 -25.15 5.31 3.76
C MET A 11 -25.47 4.66 5.10
N GLY A 12 -24.92 5.17 6.21
CA GLY A 12 -25.21 4.69 7.57
C GLY A 12 -24.42 3.42 7.98
N GLU A 13 -23.45 2.97 7.20
CA GLU A 13 -22.60 1.85 7.56
C GLU A 13 -21.54 2.26 8.59
N VAL A 14 -21.37 1.46 9.62
CA VAL A 14 -20.32 1.65 10.62
C VAL A 14 -18.97 1.33 9.98
N ARG A 15 -18.18 2.35 9.71
CA ARG A 15 -16.82 2.16 9.18
C ARG A 15 -15.97 1.41 10.22
N THR A 16 -15.49 0.26 9.85
CA THR A 16 -14.52 -0.48 10.67
C THR A 16 -13.23 0.34 10.78
N MET A 17 -12.73 0.50 12.00
CA MET A 17 -11.47 1.20 12.25
C MET A 17 -10.31 0.47 11.57
N VAL A 18 -9.47 1.19 10.85
CA VAL A 18 -8.24 0.64 10.26
C VAL A 18 -7.06 0.93 11.17
N ILE A 19 -6.39 -0.11 11.63
CA ILE A 19 -5.17 0.00 12.45
C ILE A 19 -3.96 -0.10 11.52
N PRO A 20 -3.16 0.96 11.36
CA PRO A 20 -2.00 0.93 10.49
C PRO A 20 -0.84 0.19 11.13
N VAL A 21 -0.27 -0.76 10.40
CA VAL A 21 1.01 -1.41 10.71
C VAL A 21 1.97 -1.09 9.59
N PHE A 22 3.00 -0.32 9.89
CA PHE A 22 4.00 0.07 8.90
C PHE A 22 5.07 -1.01 8.76
N LEU A 23 5.29 -1.44 7.51
CA LEU A 23 6.29 -2.41 7.07
C LEU A 23 7.33 -1.68 6.19
N PRO A 24 8.24 -0.91 6.78
CA PRO A 24 9.10 -0.02 6.03
C PRO A 24 9.94 -0.80 5.01
N HIS A 25 9.72 -0.48 3.73
CA HIS A 25 10.44 -1.03 2.57
C HIS A 25 10.48 -2.55 2.44
N ALA A 26 9.66 -3.30 3.19
CA ALA A 26 9.52 -4.75 2.99
C ALA A 26 9.24 -5.04 1.51
N GLY A 27 10.02 -5.91 0.88
CA GLY A 27 9.90 -6.29 -0.52
C GLY A 27 10.25 -5.19 -1.55
N CYS A 28 10.78 -4.03 -1.14
CA CYS A 28 11.22 -2.99 -2.07
C CYS A 28 12.59 -3.33 -2.67
N THR A 29 12.65 -3.66 -3.95
CA THR A 29 13.88 -3.91 -4.71
C THR A 29 14.47 -2.66 -5.35
N ALA A 30 13.65 -1.63 -5.63
CA ALA A 30 14.06 -0.36 -6.20
C ALA A 30 13.89 0.78 -5.20
N ARG A 31 14.81 1.75 -5.28
CA ARG A 31 14.81 2.96 -4.44
C ARG A 31 14.21 4.13 -5.20
N CYS A 32 12.93 4.41 -4.97
CA CYS A 32 12.29 5.60 -5.55
C CYS A 32 13.03 6.87 -5.11
N ILE A 33 13.24 7.82 -6.04
CA ILE A 33 14.06 9.01 -5.77
C ILE A 33 13.48 9.92 -4.68
N TYR A 34 12.18 9.90 -4.47
CA TYR A 34 11.47 10.70 -3.46
C TYR A 34 11.35 9.99 -2.09
N CYS A 35 11.80 8.73 -1.98
CA CYS A 35 11.60 7.93 -0.77
C CYS A 35 12.85 7.92 0.10
N HIS A 36 12.70 8.30 1.37
CA HIS A 36 13.79 8.30 2.32
C HIS A 36 13.95 6.93 2.99
N GLN A 37 14.56 5.97 2.30
CA GLN A 37 14.68 4.59 2.77
C GLN A 37 15.58 4.45 4.01
N GLY A 38 16.53 5.36 4.23
CA GLY A 38 17.44 5.29 5.38
C GLY A 38 16.79 5.50 6.75
N TYR A 39 15.68 6.26 6.82
CA TYR A 39 14.93 6.46 8.08
C TYR A 39 13.98 5.31 8.42
N ILE A 40 13.65 4.49 7.44
CA ILE A 40 12.53 3.57 7.53
C ILE A 40 12.97 2.11 7.39
N THR A 41 14.23 1.85 6.98
CA THR A 41 14.81 0.50 6.88
C THR A 41 15.32 0.03 8.24
N GLY A 42 15.14 -1.26 8.53
CA GLY A 42 15.76 -1.90 9.70
C GLY A 42 14.80 -2.20 10.83
N ILE A 43 13.51 -2.37 10.56
CA ILE A 43 12.62 -2.99 11.55
C ILE A 43 12.94 -4.48 11.54
N ASP A 44 13.62 -4.91 12.59
CA ASP A 44 13.78 -6.33 12.86
C ASP A 44 12.43 -6.97 13.27
N GLU A 45 12.40 -8.27 13.23
CA GLU A 45 11.20 -9.04 13.55
C GLU A 45 10.66 -8.73 14.96
N LYS A 46 11.54 -8.55 15.94
CA LYS A 46 11.16 -8.25 17.32
C LYS A 46 10.48 -6.90 17.42
N SER A 47 11.07 -5.87 16.79
CA SER A 47 10.47 -4.53 16.74
C SER A 47 9.11 -4.51 16.03
N LEU A 48 8.92 -5.35 15.00
CA LEU A 48 7.64 -5.47 14.31
C LEU A 48 6.59 -6.13 15.20
N ARG A 49 6.92 -7.21 15.90
CA ARG A 49 6.02 -7.88 16.86
C ARG A 49 5.62 -6.92 17.98
N GLU A 50 6.58 -6.24 18.60
CA GLU A 50 6.32 -5.25 19.66
C GLU A 50 5.42 -4.10 19.17
N ARG A 51 5.55 -3.71 17.90
CA ARG A 51 4.66 -2.71 17.29
C ARG A 51 3.25 -3.24 17.11
N ILE A 52 3.08 -4.48 16.60
CA ILE A 52 1.79 -5.14 16.46
C ILE A 52 1.12 -5.25 17.82
N ASP A 53 1.85 -5.74 18.83
CA ASP A 53 1.35 -5.87 20.21
C ASP A 53 0.92 -4.52 20.79
N ARG A 54 1.68 -3.46 20.52
CA ARG A 54 1.35 -2.10 21.00
C ARG A 54 0.05 -1.56 20.40
N VAL A 55 -0.23 -1.83 19.14
CA VAL A 55 -1.41 -1.27 18.46
C VAL A 55 -2.64 -2.16 18.55
N LEU A 56 -2.47 -3.46 18.75
CA LEU A 56 -3.56 -4.45 18.85
C LEU A 56 -3.78 -4.97 20.26
N GLY A 57 -2.73 -5.01 21.10
CA GLY A 57 -2.80 -5.51 22.46
C GLY A 57 -3.79 -4.73 23.33
N GLY A 58 -4.61 -5.45 24.08
CA GLY A 58 -5.65 -4.86 24.94
C GLY A 58 -6.88 -4.31 24.20
N ARG A 59 -6.97 -4.45 22.87
CA ARG A 59 -8.18 -4.09 22.10
C ARG A 59 -9.26 -5.17 22.26
N ALA A 60 -10.49 -4.71 22.41
CA ALA A 60 -11.67 -5.56 22.42
C ALA A 60 -12.57 -5.31 21.18
N GLU A 61 -12.40 -4.19 20.49
CA GLU A 61 -13.26 -3.81 19.38
C GLU A 61 -12.73 -4.35 18.05
N PRO A 62 -13.61 -4.83 17.16
CA PRO A 62 -13.23 -5.30 15.83
C PRO A 62 -12.54 -4.20 15.01
N CYS A 63 -11.51 -4.60 14.25
CA CYS A 63 -10.76 -3.68 13.40
C CYS A 63 -10.29 -4.36 12.10
N GLU A 64 -9.98 -3.56 11.09
CA GLU A 64 -9.15 -3.99 9.96
C GLU A 64 -7.69 -3.62 10.24
N VAL A 65 -6.75 -4.43 9.75
CA VAL A 65 -5.32 -4.11 9.81
C VAL A 65 -4.85 -3.62 8.45
N GLY A 66 -4.24 -2.44 8.42
CA GLY A 66 -3.63 -1.87 7.22
C GLY A 66 -2.12 -2.08 7.19
N LEU A 67 -1.62 -2.87 6.25
CA LEU A 67 -0.19 -3.10 6.03
C LEU A 67 0.36 -2.09 5.02
N PHE A 68 1.17 -1.14 5.48
CA PHE A 68 1.62 0.00 4.67
C PHE A 68 3.14 0.18 4.68
N GLY A 69 3.68 0.92 3.71
CA GLY A 69 5.06 1.39 3.70
C GLY A 69 6.06 0.48 2.99
N GLY A 70 5.60 -0.64 2.41
CA GLY A 70 6.43 -1.57 1.66
C GLY A 70 5.90 -1.91 0.27
N ASN A 71 6.47 -2.95 -0.31
CA ASN A 71 6.01 -3.61 -1.53
C ASN A 71 5.70 -5.07 -1.20
N ILE A 72 4.51 -5.33 -0.70
CA ILE A 72 4.11 -6.67 -0.21
C ILE A 72 4.28 -7.74 -1.30
N PHE A 73 4.04 -7.42 -2.57
CA PHE A 73 4.24 -8.36 -3.68
C PHE A 73 5.70 -8.71 -3.95
N GLY A 74 6.64 -7.93 -3.43
CA GLY A 74 8.07 -8.25 -3.50
C GLY A 74 8.61 -8.98 -2.26
N VAL A 75 7.75 -9.31 -1.30
CA VAL A 75 8.12 -10.13 -0.15
C VAL A 75 8.05 -11.61 -0.55
N GLU A 76 9.05 -12.39 -0.14
CA GLU A 76 9.05 -13.83 -0.41
C GLU A 76 7.87 -14.52 0.32
N PRO A 77 7.24 -15.53 -0.28
CA PRO A 77 6.07 -16.19 0.29
C PRO A 77 6.27 -16.69 1.72
N TYR A 78 7.42 -17.28 2.01
CA TYR A 78 7.76 -17.74 3.36
C TYR A 78 7.74 -16.59 4.39
N ASP A 79 8.34 -15.46 4.03
CA ASP A 79 8.37 -14.27 4.90
C ASP A 79 6.99 -13.62 5.02
N LEU A 80 6.18 -13.68 3.97
CA LEU A 80 4.82 -13.19 3.96
C LEU A 80 3.92 -14.03 4.89
N GLU A 81 4.03 -15.34 4.85
CA GLU A 81 3.34 -16.21 5.80
C GLU A 81 3.77 -15.95 7.25
N ARG A 82 5.08 -15.82 7.45
CA ARG A 82 5.63 -15.47 8.76
C ARG A 82 5.10 -14.12 9.26
N LEU A 83 4.98 -13.11 8.38
CA LEU A 83 4.36 -11.83 8.71
C LEU A 83 2.94 -12.00 9.22
N PHE A 84 2.10 -12.75 8.49
CA PHE A 84 0.71 -12.98 8.91
C PHE A 84 0.60 -13.78 10.20
N SER A 85 1.56 -14.67 10.50
CA SER A 85 1.58 -15.43 11.74
C SER A 85 1.66 -14.55 12.99
N TYR A 86 2.22 -13.35 12.90
CA TYR A 86 2.29 -12.41 14.03
C TYR A 86 0.93 -11.85 14.45
N PHE A 87 -0.07 -11.98 13.59
CA PHE A 87 -1.44 -11.51 13.86
C PHE A 87 -2.34 -12.60 14.43
N ILE A 88 -1.88 -13.86 14.50
CA ILE A 88 -2.66 -14.99 15.03
C ILE A 88 -3.25 -14.69 16.41
N PRO A 89 -2.49 -14.10 17.38
CA PRO A 89 -3.04 -13.80 18.71
C PRO A 89 -4.23 -12.84 18.71
N TYR A 90 -4.44 -12.11 17.60
CA TYR A 90 -5.45 -11.05 17.44
C TYR A 90 -6.60 -11.42 16.50
N HIS A 91 -6.68 -12.67 16.02
CA HIS A 91 -7.69 -13.09 15.05
C HIS A 91 -9.12 -12.83 15.54
N GLY A 92 -9.34 -12.84 16.85
CA GLY A 92 -10.68 -12.58 17.43
C GLY A 92 -11.21 -11.16 17.20
N ILE A 93 -10.31 -10.20 16.90
CA ILE A 93 -10.68 -8.79 16.67
C ILE A 93 -10.36 -8.32 15.24
N ILE A 94 -9.54 -9.04 14.49
CA ILE A 94 -9.19 -8.67 13.10
C ILE A 94 -10.28 -9.18 12.16
N GLN A 95 -10.98 -8.26 11.52
CA GLN A 95 -12.02 -8.57 10.53
C GLN A 95 -11.45 -8.79 9.12
N GLY A 96 -10.24 -8.34 8.85
CA GLY A 96 -9.54 -8.50 7.58
C GLY A 96 -8.34 -7.59 7.48
N PHE A 97 -7.61 -7.77 6.38
CA PHE A 97 -6.43 -6.97 6.09
C PHE A 97 -6.66 -6.13 4.83
N ARG A 98 -6.02 -4.98 4.82
CA ARG A 98 -5.78 -4.19 3.61
C ARG A 98 -4.29 -3.90 3.50
N LEU A 99 -3.80 -3.73 2.29
CA LEU A 99 -2.40 -3.45 2.06
C LEU A 99 -2.17 -2.48 0.91
N SER A 100 -1.04 -1.76 0.98
CA SER A 100 -0.53 -0.96 -0.14
C SER A 100 0.70 -1.63 -0.71
N THR A 101 0.80 -1.67 -2.04
CA THR A 101 1.92 -2.34 -2.73
C THR A 101 2.18 -1.70 -4.08
N LYS A 102 3.28 -2.09 -4.74
CA LYS A 102 3.56 -1.74 -6.13
C LYS A 102 2.90 -2.75 -7.08
N PRO A 103 2.53 -2.34 -8.29
CA PRO A 103 2.03 -3.25 -9.32
C PRO A 103 3.22 -3.99 -9.98
N VAL A 104 3.76 -4.96 -9.29
CA VAL A 104 4.82 -5.85 -9.82
C VAL A 104 4.22 -7.20 -10.22
N PRO A 105 4.92 -8.02 -11.02
CA PRO A 105 4.43 -9.35 -11.36
C PRO A 105 4.02 -10.14 -10.13
N LEU A 106 2.80 -10.69 -10.18
CA LEU A 106 2.19 -11.42 -9.08
C LEU A 106 2.51 -12.91 -9.20
N ARG A 107 2.92 -13.50 -8.10
CA ARG A 107 3.12 -14.94 -7.95
C ARG A 107 1.81 -15.56 -7.44
N ASP A 108 1.47 -16.75 -7.93
CA ASP A 108 0.24 -17.44 -7.53
C ASP A 108 0.23 -17.78 -6.03
N ASP A 109 1.37 -18.21 -5.49
CA ASP A 109 1.54 -18.49 -4.07
C ASP A 109 1.32 -17.24 -3.19
N THR A 110 1.77 -16.07 -3.66
CA THR A 110 1.49 -14.80 -2.99
C THR A 110 0.00 -14.51 -2.94
N VAL A 111 -0.71 -14.66 -4.07
CA VAL A 111 -2.17 -14.46 -4.12
C VAL A 111 -2.90 -15.39 -3.16
N ASP A 112 -2.51 -16.66 -3.11
CA ASP A 112 -3.10 -17.66 -2.22
C ASP A 112 -2.86 -17.31 -0.73
N ILE A 113 -1.65 -16.85 -0.39
CA ILE A 113 -1.34 -16.39 0.98
C ILE A 113 -2.23 -15.22 1.36
N LEU A 114 -2.39 -14.22 0.49
CA LEU A 114 -3.24 -13.07 0.77
C LEU A 114 -4.71 -13.47 0.99
N LYS A 115 -5.24 -14.36 0.17
CA LYS A 115 -6.63 -14.84 0.27
C LYS A 115 -6.89 -15.59 1.58
N ARG A 116 -6.04 -16.58 1.91
CA ARG A 116 -6.23 -17.39 3.12
C ARG A 116 -6.03 -16.61 4.42
N ASN A 117 -5.27 -15.51 4.38
CA ASN A 117 -5.09 -14.62 5.54
C ASN A 117 -6.13 -13.49 5.61
N GLY A 118 -7.16 -13.50 4.76
CA GLY A 118 -8.27 -12.56 4.85
C GLY A 118 -7.94 -11.15 4.37
N VAL A 119 -7.00 -11.00 3.42
CA VAL A 119 -6.81 -9.72 2.72
C VAL A 119 -8.03 -9.45 1.86
N ARG A 120 -8.63 -8.27 2.04
CA ARG A 120 -9.85 -7.87 1.36
C ARG A 120 -9.64 -6.74 0.36
N LEU A 121 -8.71 -5.84 0.65
CA LEU A 121 -8.45 -4.66 -0.15
C LEU A 121 -6.96 -4.51 -0.44
N ILE A 122 -6.64 -4.26 -1.70
CA ILE A 122 -5.28 -4.01 -2.17
C ILE A 122 -5.24 -2.64 -2.85
N GLU A 123 -4.35 -1.80 -2.36
CA GLU A 123 -4.12 -0.46 -2.88
C GLU A 123 -2.84 -0.47 -3.71
N LEU A 124 -2.97 -0.28 -5.03
CA LEU A 124 -1.86 -0.28 -5.96
C LEU A 124 -1.29 1.13 -6.12
N GLY A 125 0.00 1.27 -5.83
CA GLY A 125 0.71 2.54 -5.93
C GLY A 125 1.28 2.77 -7.32
N ILE A 126 0.61 3.60 -8.12
CA ILE A 126 1.13 4.11 -9.37
C ILE A 126 1.16 5.65 -9.31
N PRO A 127 2.36 6.28 -9.23
CA PRO A 127 2.46 7.73 -9.17
C PRO A 127 1.84 8.45 -10.37
N THR A 128 2.00 7.89 -11.55
CA THR A 128 1.51 8.40 -12.84
C THR A 128 1.38 7.25 -13.84
N PHE A 129 0.68 7.45 -14.95
CA PHE A 129 0.64 6.49 -16.06
C PHE A 129 1.70 6.79 -17.13
N ASN A 130 2.47 7.87 -16.99
CA ASN A 130 3.59 8.17 -17.90
C ASN A 130 4.82 7.33 -17.54
N ASP A 131 5.18 6.39 -18.41
CA ASP A 131 6.33 5.47 -18.20
C ASP A 131 7.67 6.19 -18.14
N ALA A 132 7.86 7.32 -18.84
CA ALA A 132 9.09 8.10 -18.76
C ALA A 132 9.26 8.74 -17.36
N ILE A 133 8.17 9.25 -16.78
CA ILE A 133 8.17 9.76 -15.40
C ILE A 133 8.37 8.62 -14.42
N LEU A 134 7.72 7.47 -14.58
CA LEU A 134 7.94 6.29 -13.73
C LEU A 134 9.40 5.86 -13.73
N ALA A 135 10.04 5.83 -14.89
CA ALA A 135 11.47 5.52 -15.01
C ALA A 135 12.35 6.57 -14.31
N ALA A 136 12.08 7.87 -14.51
CA ALA A 136 12.79 8.96 -13.85
C ALA A 136 12.66 8.91 -12.32
N LEU A 137 11.51 8.47 -11.80
CA LEU A 137 11.25 8.25 -10.38
C LEU A 137 11.88 6.96 -9.82
N ASN A 138 12.53 6.15 -10.65
CA ASN A 138 13.09 4.83 -10.32
C ASN A 138 12.03 3.87 -9.74
N ARG A 139 10.85 3.81 -10.40
CA ARG A 139 9.72 2.99 -9.92
C ARG A 139 9.86 1.50 -10.24
N ALA A 140 10.66 1.11 -11.21
CA ALA A 140 10.88 -0.28 -11.63
C ALA A 140 9.57 -1.04 -12.01
N HIS A 141 8.55 -0.32 -12.50
CA HIS A 141 7.36 -0.87 -13.13
C HIS A 141 6.78 0.15 -14.11
N THR A 142 5.95 -0.32 -15.02
CA THR A 142 5.28 0.45 -16.07
C THR A 142 3.80 0.61 -15.79
N ALA A 143 3.12 1.48 -16.56
CA ALA A 143 1.66 1.57 -16.57
C ALA A 143 1.01 0.23 -16.95
N ASN A 144 1.62 -0.51 -17.90
CA ASN A 144 1.12 -1.82 -18.29
C ASN A 144 1.18 -2.85 -17.16
N ASP A 145 2.19 -2.78 -16.29
CA ASP A 145 2.26 -3.66 -15.11
C ASP A 145 1.11 -3.39 -14.15
N LEU A 146 0.65 -2.13 -14.04
CA LEU A 146 -0.54 -1.81 -13.27
C LEU A 146 -1.79 -2.46 -13.87
N PHE A 147 -2.01 -2.32 -15.18
CA PHE A 147 -3.19 -2.90 -15.82
C PHE A 147 -3.24 -4.41 -15.61
N ARG A 148 -2.12 -5.11 -15.83
CA ARG A 148 -2.00 -6.55 -15.58
C ARG A 148 -2.28 -6.93 -14.12
N ALA A 149 -1.70 -6.19 -13.17
CA ALA A 149 -1.92 -6.46 -11.76
C ALA A 149 -3.39 -6.19 -11.35
N PHE A 150 -3.99 -5.12 -11.88
CA PHE A 150 -5.37 -4.76 -11.62
C PHE A 150 -6.34 -5.83 -12.13
N ASP A 151 -6.18 -6.27 -13.39
CA ASP A 151 -7.01 -7.31 -13.98
C ASP A 151 -6.86 -8.65 -13.24
N ARG A 152 -5.61 -9.05 -12.94
CA ARG A 152 -5.34 -10.28 -12.21
C ARG A 152 -6.00 -10.29 -10.83
N LEU A 153 -5.82 -9.23 -10.05
CA LEU A 153 -6.35 -9.12 -8.70
C LEU A 153 -7.89 -8.99 -8.70
N GLY A 154 -8.45 -8.27 -9.67
CA GLY A 154 -9.90 -8.18 -9.86
C GLY A 154 -10.52 -9.53 -10.14
N GLY A 155 -9.88 -10.36 -10.97
CA GLY A 155 -10.28 -11.75 -11.22
C GLY A 155 -10.28 -12.62 -9.95
N GLU A 156 -9.43 -12.32 -8.99
CA GLU A 156 -9.35 -12.99 -7.68
C GLU A 156 -10.32 -12.41 -6.61
N LYS A 157 -11.17 -11.46 -7.01
CA LYS A 157 -12.20 -10.82 -6.17
C LYS A 157 -11.66 -9.97 -5.02
N PHE A 158 -10.44 -9.45 -5.12
CA PHE A 158 -9.97 -8.40 -4.21
C PHE A 158 -10.66 -7.07 -4.52
N ARG A 159 -10.97 -6.31 -3.50
CA ARG A 159 -11.32 -4.89 -3.63
C ARG A 159 -10.04 -4.12 -3.97
N LEU A 160 -10.09 -3.28 -5.01
CA LEU A 160 -8.91 -2.59 -5.53
C LEU A 160 -9.04 -1.09 -5.37
N ALA A 161 -7.97 -0.48 -4.88
CA ALA A 161 -7.82 0.97 -4.80
C ALA A 161 -6.52 1.41 -5.49
N LEU A 162 -6.42 2.68 -5.84
CA LEU A 162 -5.26 3.24 -6.51
C LEU A 162 -4.69 4.43 -5.72
N GLN A 163 -3.35 4.55 -5.74
CA GLN A 163 -2.66 5.73 -5.24
C GLN A 163 -1.90 6.38 -6.37
N PHE A 164 -2.08 7.68 -6.59
CA PHE A 164 -1.24 8.43 -7.49
C PHE A 164 -0.69 9.71 -6.84
N MET A 165 0.22 10.36 -7.53
CA MET A 165 0.88 11.56 -7.03
C MET A 165 0.68 12.71 -8.01
N VAL A 166 0.77 13.93 -7.50
CA VAL A 166 0.74 15.17 -8.30
C VAL A 166 1.98 16.01 -7.98
N GLY A 167 2.45 16.77 -8.97
CA GLY A 167 3.65 17.60 -8.84
C GLY A 167 4.94 16.82 -9.04
N LEU A 168 4.91 15.77 -9.86
CA LEU A 168 6.09 14.97 -10.18
C LEU A 168 7.06 15.75 -11.09
N PRO A 169 8.38 15.52 -11.00
CA PRO A 169 9.35 16.15 -11.90
C PRO A 169 9.04 15.84 -13.37
N GLY A 170 8.88 16.87 -14.19
CA GLY A 170 8.55 16.75 -15.61
C GLY A 170 7.09 16.44 -15.92
N GLU A 171 6.23 16.37 -14.92
CA GLU A 171 4.79 16.14 -15.10
C GLU A 171 4.11 17.35 -15.76
N THR A 172 3.26 17.08 -16.73
CA THR A 172 2.44 18.07 -17.42
C THR A 172 0.97 17.91 -17.06
N MET A 173 0.14 18.89 -17.41
CA MET A 173 -1.31 18.74 -17.26
C MET A 173 -1.87 17.54 -18.07
N GLY A 174 -1.31 17.30 -19.27
CA GLY A 174 -1.69 16.14 -20.07
C GLY A 174 -1.43 14.81 -19.38
N ASP A 175 -0.31 14.68 -18.64
CA ASP A 175 0.00 13.49 -17.85
C ASP A 175 -1.01 13.28 -16.69
N ILE A 176 -1.44 14.38 -16.08
CA ILE A 176 -2.46 14.33 -15.02
C ILE A 176 -3.82 13.93 -15.61
N GLU A 177 -4.21 14.51 -16.75
CA GLU A 177 -5.45 14.19 -17.46
C GLU A 177 -5.47 12.71 -17.87
N GLU A 178 -4.40 12.19 -18.49
CA GLU A 178 -4.26 10.78 -18.83
C GLU A 178 -4.35 9.88 -17.58
N THR A 179 -3.72 10.29 -16.48
CA THR A 179 -3.79 9.57 -15.20
C THR A 179 -5.24 9.49 -14.71
N VAL A 180 -5.97 10.59 -14.72
CA VAL A 180 -7.38 10.63 -14.30
C VAL A 180 -8.26 9.76 -15.22
N GLU A 181 -8.09 9.84 -16.54
CA GLU A 181 -8.85 9.03 -17.51
C GLU A 181 -8.65 7.53 -17.27
N ASN A 182 -7.39 7.10 -17.07
CA ASN A 182 -7.07 5.71 -16.78
C ASN A 182 -7.67 5.25 -15.45
N MET A 183 -7.65 6.10 -14.41
CA MET A 183 -8.26 5.78 -13.13
C MET A 183 -9.79 5.65 -13.24
N VAL A 184 -10.44 6.54 -13.97
CA VAL A 184 -11.89 6.44 -14.23
C VAL A 184 -12.22 5.16 -14.99
N ARG A 185 -11.40 4.77 -15.97
CA ARG A 185 -11.58 3.53 -16.75
C ARG A 185 -11.46 2.28 -15.88
N LEU A 186 -10.50 2.23 -14.96
CA LEU A 186 -10.26 1.11 -14.07
C LEU A 186 -11.35 0.93 -12.99
N ARG A 187 -12.07 1.98 -12.63
CA ARG A 187 -13.12 1.99 -11.61
C ARG A 187 -12.68 1.37 -10.28
N PRO A 188 -11.61 1.90 -9.67
CA PRO A 188 -11.20 1.42 -8.35
C PRO A 188 -12.26 1.78 -7.31
N GLU A 189 -12.23 1.10 -6.16
CA GLU A 189 -13.15 1.39 -5.06
C GLU A 189 -12.95 2.80 -4.48
N TYR A 190 -11.69 3.24 -4.37
CA TYR A 190 -11.32 4.61 -4.07
C TYR A 190 -9.95 4.97 -4.65
N ILE A 191 -9.66 6.24 -4.66
CA ILE A 191 -8.39 6.80 -5.11
C ILE A 191 -7.79 7.61 -3.97
N ARG A 192 -6.47 7.50 -3.77
CA ARG A 192 -5.69 8.40 -2.94
C ARG A 192 -4.79 9.26 -3.80
N ILE A 193 -4.81 10.56 -3.55
CA ILE A 193 -3.97 11.54 -4.21
C ILE A 193 -2.95 12.07 -3.22
N TYR A 194 -1.67 11.96 -3.57
CA TYR A 194 -0.57 12.47 -2.76
C TYR A 194 0.16 13.60 -3.48
N PRO A 195 0.21 14.81 -2.92
CA PRO A 195 1.14 15.81 -3.42
C PRO A 195 2.57 15.33 -3.19
N LEU A 196 3.45 15.55 -4.18
CA LEU A 196 4.85 15.24 -4.01
C LEU A 196 5.46 16.16 -2.93
N VAL A 197 6.09 15.54 -1.95
CA VAL A 197 6.85 16.27 -0.91
C VAL A 197 8.33 15.95 -1.07
N VAL A 198 9.13 16.99 -1.21
CA VAL A 198 10.59 16.86 -1.31
C VAL A 198 11.17 16.69 0.09
N LEU A 199 11.64 15.50 0.38
CA LEU A 199 12.23 15.17 1.68
C LEU A 199 13.75 15.36 1.64
N ARG A 200 14.32 15.97 2.68
CA ARG A 200 15.78 16.08 2.83
C ARG A 200 16.44 14.70 2.78
N ASN A 201 17.67 14.66 2.28
CA ASN A 201 18.46 13.43 2.15
C ASN A 201 17.89 12.39 1.18
N THR A 202 17.01 12.79 0.26
CA THR A 202 16.57 11.95 -0.86
C THR A 202 17.29 12.32 -2.15
N PRO A 203 17.38 11.42 -3.15
CA PRO A 203 17.89 11.82 -4.48
C PRO A 203 17.07 12.96 -5.09
N LEU A 204 15.75 13.00 -4.87
CA LEU A 204 14.90 14.08 -5.34
C LEU A 204 15.28 15.43 -4.74
N TYR A 205 15.67 15.48 -3.48
CA TYR A 205 16.12 16.73 -2.84
C TYR A 205 17.32 17.33 -3.55
N ARG A 206 18.27 16.49 -3.98
CA ARG A 206 19.46 16.95 -4.73
C ARG A 206 19.13 17.48 -6.12
N LEU A 207 18.01 17.07 -6.71
CA LEU A 207 17.53 17.61 -7.99
C LEU A 207 16.78 18.93 -7.79
N TYR A 208 16.29 19.19 -6.58
CA TYR A 208 15.55 20.40 -6.23
C TYR A 208 16.48 21.55 -5.82
N GLU A 209 17.65 21.29 -5.22
CA GLU A 209 18.69 22.27 -4.90
C GLU A 209 19.41 22.76 -6.16
#